data_a433820a408040615424d0211c0df38d
#
_entry.id   a433820a408040615424d0211c0df38d
#
_cell.length_a   1.000
_cell.length_b   1.000
_cell.length_c   1.000
_cell.angle_alpha   90.00
_cell.angle_beta   90.00
_cell.angle_gamma   90.00
#
_symmetry.space_group_name_H-M   'P 1'
#
loop_
_entity.id
_entity.type
_entity.pdbx_description
1 polymer ?
#
loop_
_entity_poly.entity_id
_entity_poly.type
_entity_poly.pdbx_seq_one_letter_code
_entity_poly.pdbx_strand_id
1 'polypeptide(L)'
;MKQNMRKRTPLAVLLALCLAMQLCVPAAMASNRLMRAGDAAIAQIEEEEGFRAEKYSSGGKWYIGYGTECDAEDYPEGITREEAELLLMSKVEAYEAKLNDFFDRYDVTPTQGQFDALICFSYNFGTGWMSGTSDLVKIARGEKDATRLEVAHAFGEWCHSGGQAQAGLADRRLQEAAIYLDDDTRAAEDEFAYLIINMESGASYETDFA
;
A
#
# COMPACT_ATOMS: atom_id res chain seq x y z
N MET A 1 19.67 -71.43 -34.31
CA MET A 1 19.33 -70.82 -32.99
C MET A 1 19.69 -69.35 -33.01
N LYS A 2 18.70 -68.46 -33.13
CA LYS A 2 18.89 -66.96 -33.04
C LYS A 2 18.50 -66.52 -31.62
N GLN A 3 19.48 -66.06 -30.84
CA GLN A 3 19.26 -65.51 -29.54
C GLN A 3 18.71 -64.08 -29.69
N ASN A 4 17.53 -63.85 -29.15
CA ASN A 4 16.86 -62.56 -29.09
C ASN A 4 17.39 -61.80 -27.88
N MET A 5 18.33 -60.85 -28.05
CA MET A 5 18.81 -60.01 -27.02
C MET A 5 17.78 -58.85 -26.81
N ARG A 6 16.91 -58.99 -25.82
CA ARG A 6 16.08 -57.85 -25.32
C ARG A 6 16.99 -56.84 -24.64
N LYS A 7 17.15 -55.69 -25.29
CA LYS A 7 17.78 -54.53 -24.67
C LYS A 7 16.91 -54.05 -23.51
N ARG A 8 17.35 -54.33 -22.29
CA ARG A 8 16.77 -53.73 -21.07
C ARG A 8 17.32 -52.31 -20.94
N THR A 9 16.49 -51.30 -21.17
CA THR A 9 16.80 -49.94 -20.82
C THR A 9 16.95 -49.84 -19.29
N PRO A 10 18.08 -49.39 -18.74
CA PRO A 10 18.27 -49.41 -17.30
C PRO A 10 17.30 -48.39 -16.65
N LEU A 11 16.59 -48.89 -15.67
CA LEU A 11 15.63 -48.16 -14.85
C LEU A 11 16.18 -46.82 -14.31
N ALA A 12 17.51 -46.74 -14.16
CA ALA A 12 18.24 -45.54 -13.74
C ALA A 12 18.13 -44.35 -14.71
N VAL A 13 18.00 -44.60 -16.03
CA VAL A 13 17.87 -43.54 -17.03
C VAL A 13 16.47 -42.95 -17.00
N LEU A 14 15.44 -43.75 -16.72
CA LEU A 14 14.08 -43.22 -16.55
C LEU A 14 13.93 -42.40 -15.27
N LEU A 15 14.57 -42.80 -14.15
CA LEU A 15 14.57 -42.03 -12.92
C LEU A 15 15.33 -40.69 -13.06
N ALA A 16 16.42 -40.64 -13.81
CA ALA A 16 17.18 -39.41 -14.04
C ALA A 16 16.41 -38.40 -14.92
N LEU A 17 15.63 -38.88 -15.89
CA LEU A 17 14.77 -38.03 -16.72
C LEU A 17 13.57 -37.47 -15.92
N CYS A 18 13.00 -38.25 -14.99
CA CYS A 18 11.94 -37.74 -14.11
C CYS A 18 12.44 -36.70 -13.10
N LEU A 19 13.69 -36.85 -12.60
CA LEU A 19 14.27 -35.88 -11.68
C LEU A 19 14.65 -34.55 -12.40
N ALA A 20 15.10 -34.63 -13.65
CA ALA A 20 15.43 -33.46 -14.45
C ALA A 20 14.19 -32.65 -14.88
N MET A 21 13.01 -33.25 -15.00
CA MET A 21 11.76 -32.59 -15.29
C MET A 21 11.18 -31.85 -14.08
N GLN A 22 11.60 -32.18 -12.85
CA GLN A 22 11.13 -31.46 -11.63
C GLN A 22 11.92 -30.19 -11.33
N LEU A 23 13.05 -29.92 -12.02
CA LEU A 23 13.88 -28.73 -11.83
C LEU A 23 13.60 -27.59 -12.83
N CYS A 24 12.71 -27.80 -13.80
CA CYS A 24 12.19 -26.77 -14.67
C CYS A 24 10.74 -26.42 -14.29
N VAL A 25 10.49 -26.03 -13.05
CA VAL A 25 9.38 -25.15 -12.76
C VAL A 25 9.82 -23.80 -13.31
N PRO A 26 9.21 -23.28 -14.40
CA PRO A 26 9.52 -21.95 -14.82
C PRO A 26 9.18 -21.01 -13.65
N ALA A 27 10.13 -20.19 -13.25
CA ALA A 27 9.94 -19.11 -12.28
C ALA A 27 8.87 -18.07 -12.72
N ALA A 28 8.16 -18.36 -13.80
CA ALA A 28 7.11 -17.55 -14.42
C ALA A 28 5.68 -17.87 -13.95
N MET A 29 5.54 -18.71 -12.91
CA MET A 29 4.31 -18.76 -12.12
C MET A 29 4.57 -18.16 -10.73
N ALA A 30 5.14 -16.97 -10.67
CA ALA A 30 4.74 -16.05 -9.62
C ALA A 30 3.24 -15.85 -9.87
N SER A 31 2.41 -16.61 -9.19
CA SER A 31 0.97 -16.43 -9.13
C SER A 31 0.80 -14.93 -8.87
N ASN A 32 0.13 -14.24 -9.77
CA ASN A 32 -0.33 -12.87 -9.54
C ASN A 32 -1.27 -12.94 -8.33
N ARG A 33 -0.69 -13.05 -7.14
CA ARG A 33 -1.41 -13.14 -5.89
C ARG A 33 -1.82 -11.72 -5.57
N LEU A 34 -3.09 -11.43 -5.75
CA LEU A 34 -3.67 -10.15 -5.35
C LEU A 34 -3.24 -9.84 -3.93
N MET A 35 -2.59 -8.70 -3.74
CA MET A 35 -2.18 -8.25 -2.43
C MET A 35 -3.40 -7.77 -1.64
N ARG A 36 -3.31 -7.91 -0.33
CA ARG A 36 -4.29 -7.44 0.65
C ARG A 36 -3.59 -6.54 1.65
N ALA A 37 -4.33 -5.57 2.18
CA ALA A 37 -3.87 -4.76 3.28
C ALA A 37 -3.55 -5.64 4.50
N GLY A 38 -2.42 -5.39 5.12
CA GLY A 38 -2.02 -6.04 6.37
C GLY A 38 -2.77 -5.46 7.59
N ASP A 39 -2.76 -6.21 8.70
CA ASP A 39 -3.41 -5.78 9.94
C ASP A 39 -2.89 -4.42 10.44
N ALA A 40 -1.60 -4.13 10.20
CA ALA A 40 -0.97 -2.85 10.57
C ALA A 40 -1.58 -1.66 9.80
N ALA A 41 -1.86 -1.82 8.52
CA ALA A 41 -2.51 -0.79 7.71
C ALA A 41 -3.96 -0.55 8.17
N ILE A 42 -4.69 -1.61 8.51
CA ILE A 42 -6.05 -1.50 9.03
C ILE A 42 -6.05 -0.75 10.36
N ALA A 43 -5.17 -1.13 11.30
CA ALA A 43 -5.04 -0.47 12.59
C ALA A 43 -4.67 1.02 12.44
N GLN A 44 -3.77 1.35 11.52
CA GLN A 44 -3.42 2.74 11.22
C GLN A 44 -4.61 3.55 10.70
N ILE A 45 -5.41 2.97 9.79
CA ILE A 45 -6.62 3.65 9.26
C ILE A 45 -7.63 3.86 10.40
N GLU A 46 -7.84 2.86 11.24
CA GLU A 46 -8.76 2.97 12.39
C GLU A 46 -8.34 4.06 13.38
N GLU A 47 -7.04 4.18 13.65
CA GLU A 47 -6.49 5.22 14.53
C GLU A 47 -6.68 6.61 13.94
N GLU A 48 -6.34 6.81 12.66
CA GLU A 48 -6.41 8.08 11.96
C GLU A 48 -7.85 8.60 11.75
N GLU A 49 -8.78 7.70 11.39
CA GLU A 49 -10.16 8.10 11.10
C GLU A 49 -11.01 8.20 12.38
N GLY A 50 -10.70 7.40 13.40
CA GLY A 50 -11.45 7.32 14.66
C GLY A 50 -12.87 6.76 14.46
N PHE A 51 -13.32 5.97 15.42
CA PHE A 51 -14.66 5.38 15.36
C PHE A 51 -15.74 6.38 15.79
N ARG A 52 -16.81 6.51 14.99
CA ARG A 52 -18.03 7.24 15.32
C ARG A 52 -19.25 6.36 15.12
N ALA A 53 -19.95 6.07 16.24
CA ALA A 53 -21.16 5.27 16.21
C ALA A 53 -22.34 5.98 15.54
N GLU A 54 -22.38 7.32 15.62
CA GLU A 54 -23.45 8.14 15.06
C GLU A 54 -22.98 8.87 13.81
N LYS A 55 -23.93 9.14 12.90
CA LYS A 55 -23.67 9.93 11.70
C LYS A 55 -23.23 11.35 12.03
N TYR A 56 -22.33 11.87 11.21
CA TYR A 56 -21.95 13.29 11.25
C TYR A 56 -21.88 13.85 9.83
N SER A 57 -22.10 15.14 9.70
CA SER A 57 -21.99 15.81 8.40
C SER A 57 -20.67 16.54 8.25
N SER A 58 -20.07 16.46 7.07
CA SER A 58 -18.88 17.21 6.69
C SER A 58 -18.95 17.51 5.19
N GLY A 59 -18.67 18.75 4.78
CA GLY A 59 -18.67 19.13 3.36
C GLY A 59 -20.00 18.88 2.63
N GLY A 60 -21.13 18.84 3.35
CA GLY A 60 -22.46 18.60 2.77
C GLY A 60 -22.79 17.11 2.54
N LYS A 61 -21.96 16.21 3.04
CA LYS A 61 -22.15 14.76 3.01
C LYS A 61 -22.26 14.20 4.41
N TRP A 62 -22.84 13.01 4.53
CA TRP A 62 -22.94 12.29 5.79
C TRP A 62 -21.91 11.16 5.86
N TYR A 63 -21.40 10.92 7.05
CA TYR A 63 -20.39 9.90 7.32
C TYR A 63 -20.71 9.16 8.61
N ILE A 64 -20.26 7.90 8.71
CA ILE A 64 -20.42 7.06 9.91
C ILE A 64 -19.21 6.12 10.05
N GLY A 65 -19.03 5.54 11.23
CA GLY A 65 -17.97 4.56 11.50
C GLY A 65 -16.59 5.18 11.38
N TYR A 66 -15.76 4.63 10.52
CA TYR A 66 -14.42 5.09 10.17
C TYR A 66 -14.43 5.96 8.90
N GLY A 67 -15.31 6.96 8.84
CA GLY A 67 -15.39 7.88 7.72
C GLY A 67 -16.04 7.28 6.46
N THR A 68 -16.96 6.34 6.61
CA THR A 68 -17.75 5.80 5.50
C THR A 68 -18.85 6.78 5.13
N GLU A 69 -18.91 7.22 3.87
CA GLU A 69 -19.98 8.07 3.33
C GLU A 69 -21.30 7.27 3.30
N CYS A 70 -22.39 7.92 3.71
CA CYS A 70 -23.73 7.32 3.76
C CYS A 70 -24.79 8.38 3.42
N ASP A 71 -26.03 7.94 3.22
CA ASP A 71 -27.17 8.87 3.06
C ASP A 71 -27.73 9.32 4.41
N ALA A 72 -28.50 10.42 4.41
CA ALA A 72 -29.08 10.99 5.60
C ALA A 72 -30.03 10.03 6.33
N GLU A 73 -30.70 9.16 5.59
CA GLU A 73 -31.66 8.18 6.05
C GLU A 73 -31.03 6.88 6.54
N ASP A 74 -29.77 6.62 6.14
CA ASP A 74 -29.05 5.42 6.56
C ASP A 74 -28.75 5.43 8.06
N TYR A 75 -28.66 4.26 8.67
CA TYR A 75 -28.24 4.05 10.06
C TYR A 75 -28.96 4.96 11.08
N PRO A 76 -30.29 4.95 11.16
CA PRO A 76 -31.04 5.84 12.07
C PRO A 76 -30.71 5.60 13.56
N GLU A 77 -30.29 4.39 13.93
CA GLU A 77 -29.88 4.00 15.28
C GLU A 77 -28.37 4.04 15.51
N GLY A 78 -27.61 4.53 14.52
CA GLY A 78 -26.15 4.42 14.53
C GLY A 78 -25.65 3.04 14.14
N ILE A 79 -24.37 2.76 14.41
CA ILE A 79 -23.73 1.45 14.15
C ILE A 79 -22.82 1.02 15.30
N THR A 80 -22.62 -0.29 15.44
CA THR A 80 -21.61 -0.86 16.33
C THR A 80 -20.23 -0.72 15.74
N ARG A 81 -19.18 -0.98 16.55
CA ARG A 81 -17.79 -1.00 16.07
C ARG A 81 -17.59 -2.11 15.04
N GLU A 82 -18.14 -3.28 15.27
CA GLU A 82 -18.05 -4.42 14.37
C GLU A 82 -18.69 -4.14 12.99
N GLU A 83 -19.82 -3.43 12.98
CA GLU A 83 -20.44 -2.98 11.73
C GLU A 83 -19.58 -1.94 11.01
N ALA A 84 -18.96 -1.01 11.76
CA ALA A 84 -18.03 -0.03 11.20
C ALA A 84 -16.77 -0.69 10.60
N GLU A 85 -16.22 -1.72 11.24
CA GLU A 85 -15.11 -2.51 10.73
C GLU A 85 -15.48 -3.22 9.41
N LEU A 86 -16.69 -3.75 9.28
CA LEU A 86 -17.16 -4.34 8.03
C LEU A 86 -17.25 -3.30 6.90
N LEU A 87 -17.73 -2.09 7.21
CA LEU A 87 -17.79 -0.99 6.24
C LEU A 87 -16.38 -0.54 5.82
N LEU A 88 -15.46 -0.42 6.79
CA LEU A 88 -14.06 -0.10 6.54
C LEU A 88 -13.44 -1.15 5.61
N MET A 89 -13.56 -2.43 5.92
CA MET A 89 -13.01 -3.52 5.12
C MET A 89 -13.57 -3.53 3.70
N SER A 90 -14.85 -3.26 3.51
CA SER A 90 -15.46 -3.14 2.17
C SER A 90 -14.84 -2.00 1.35
N LYS A 91 -14.55 -0.86 1.99
CA LYS A 91 -13.88 0.29 1.34
C LYS A 91 -12.42 -0.03 1.03
N VAL A 92 -11.71 -0.69 1.94
CA VAL A 92 -10.32 -1.15 1.74
C VAL A 92 -10.24 -2.13 0.56
N GLU A 93 -11.13 -3.13 0.48
CA GLU A 93 -11.18 -4.06 -0.65
C GLU A 93 -11.32 -3.36 -2.02
N ALA A 94 -12.10 -2.29 -2.07
CA ALA A 94 -12.23 -1.50 -3.30
C ALA A 94 -10.93 -0.77 -3.67
N TYR A 95 -10.15 -0.34 -2.69
CA TYR A 95 -8.83 0.26 -2.91
C TYR A 95 -7.77 -0.78 -3.25
N GLU A 96 -7.77 -1.95 -2.59
CA GLU A 96 -6.90 -3.08 -2.92
C GLU A 96 -7.04 -3.49 -4.39
N ALA A 97 -8.28 -3.63 -4.88
CA ALA A 97 -8.52 -3.97 -6.28
C ALA A 97 -7.88 -2.96 -7.24
N LYS A 98 -8.08 -1.66 -6.98
CA LYS A 98 -7.50 -0.59 -7.81
C LYS A 98 -5.98 -0.53 -7.73
N LEU A 99 -5.42 -0.78 -6.55
CA LEU A 99 -3.97 -0.73 -6.36
C LEU A 99 -3.29 -1.95 -6.99
N ASN A 100 -3.89 -3.14 -6.90
CA ASN A 100 -3.42 -4.32 -7.63
C ASN A 100 -3.44 -4.08 -9.15
N ASP A 101 -4.55 -3.55 -9.70
CA ASP A 101 -4.64 -3.18 -11.12
C ASP A 101 -3.59 -2.14 -11.52
N PHE A 102 -3.28 -1.21 -10.62
CA PHE A 102 -2.24 -0.20 -10.85
C PHE A 102 -0.86 -0.86 -10.95
N PHE A 103 -0.48 -1.70 -10.01
CA PHE A 103 0.82 -2.38 -10.04
C PHE A 103 0.95 -3.34 -11.22
N ASP A 104 -0.11 -4.09 -11.54
CA ASP A 104 -0.13 -4.97 -12.73
C ASP A 104 0.10 -4.18 -14.02
N ARG A 105 -0.51 -3.00 -14.14
CA ARG A 105 -0.36 -2.15 -15.34
C ARG A 105 1.08 -1.69 -15.57
N TYR A 106 1.83 -1.46 -14.51
CA TYR A 106 3.21 -0.97 -14.58
C TYR A 106 4.26 -2.07 -14.37
N ASP A 107 3.84 -3.34 -14.27
CA ASP A 107 4.71 -4.51 -14.04
C ASP A 107 5.58 -4.35 -12.77
N VAL A 108 4.98 -3.80 -11.70
CA VAL A 108 5.65 -3.58 -10.41
C VAL A 108 5.15 -4.60 -9.40
N THR A 109 6.08 -5.20 -8.67
CA THR A 109 5.77 -6.07 -7.52
C THR A 109 6.12 -5.31 -6.23
N PRO A 110 5.15 -4.71 -5.54
CA PRO A 110 5.41 -3.97 -4.31
C PRO A 110 5.73 -4.92 -3.15
N THR A 111 6.45 -4.43 -2.15
CA THR A 111 6.51 -5.07 -0.84
C THR A 111 5.18 -4.90 -0.10
N GLN A 112 4.99 -5.64 1.01
CA GLN A 112 3.79 -5.48 1.84
C GLN A 112 3.70 -4.06 2.40
N GLY A 113 4.81 -3.50 2.92
CA GLY A 113 4.84 -2.13 3.43
C GLY A 113 4.49 -1.09 2.36
N GLN A 114 5.00 -1.24 1.14
CA GLN A 114 4.65 -0.35 0.02
C GLN A 114 3.16 -0.41 -0.31
N PHE A 115 2.59 -1.61 -0.33
CA PHE A 115 1.16 -1.78 -0.57
C PHE A 115 0.32 -1.18 0.55
N ASP A 116 0.64 -1.47 1.80
CA ASP A 116 -0.05 -1.00 3.00
C ASP A 116 -0.05 0.53 3.10
N ALA A 117 1.10 1.15 2.92
CA ALA A 117 1.23 2.61 2.91
C ALA A 117 0.33 3.28 1.86
N LEU A 118 0.29 2.72 0.65
CA LEU A 118 -0.53 3.26 -0.43
C LEU A 118 -2.02 2.96 -0.24
N ILE A 119 -2.39 1.92 0.50
CA ILE A 119 -3.76 1.70 0.97
C ILE A 119 -4.15 2.80 1.99
N CYS A 120 -3.31 3.06 3.02
CA CYS A 120 -3.55 4.12 4.01
C CYS A 120 -3.68 5.48 3.31
N PHE A 121 -2.77 5.79 2.40
CA PHE A 121 -2.80 7.01 1.60
C PHE A 121 -4.09 7.12 0.75
N SER A 122 -4.48 6.03 0.08
CA SER A 122 -5.69 6.01 -0.75
C SER A 122 -6.96 6.11 0.07
N TYR A 123 -6.96 5.61 1.30
CA TYR A 123 -8.11 5.72 2.20
C TYR A 123 -8.43 7.19 2.51
N ASN A 124 -7.40 8.01 2.72
CA ASN A 124 -7.53 9.46 2.98
C ASN A 124 -7.76 10.29 1.71
N PHE A 125 -6.98 10.04 0.66
CA PHE A 125 -6.93 10.87 -0.54
C PHE A 125 -7.81 10.37 -1.70
N GLY A 126 -8.34 9.14 -1.60
CA GLY A 126 -8.92 8.44 -2.74
C GLY A 126 -7.84 7.94 -3.68
N THR A 127 -8.25 7.34 -4.80
CA THR A 127 -7.33 6.72 -5.79
C THR A 127 -6.99 7.60 -6.99
N GLY A 128 -7.44 8.86 -6.99
CA GLY A 128 -7.18 9.82 -8.08
C GLY A 128 -5.69 10.11 -8.32
N TRP A 129 -4.87 9.99 -7.28
CA TRP A 129 -3.43 10.19 -7.34
C TRP A 129 -2.73 9.26 -8.34
N MET A 130 -3.23 8.04 -8.55
CA MET A 130 -2.64 7.02 -9.43
C MET A 130 -2.52 7.48 -10.89
N SER A 131 -3.35 8.44 -11.32
CA SER A 131 -3.33 9.03 -12.67
C SER A 131 -2.42 10.26 -12.78
N GLY A 132 -1.82 10.70 -11.68
CA GLY A 132 -0.96 11.88 -11.62
C GLY A 132 0.45 11.67 -12.15
N THR A 133 1.27 12.70 -11.96
CA THR A 133 2.70 12.74 -12.36
C THR A 133 3.62 13.18 -11.22
N SER A 134 3.13 13.17 -9.97
CA SER A 134 3.94 13.48 -8.78
C SER A 134 5.06 12.46 -8.59
N ASP A 135 6.03 12.79 -7.76
CA ASP A 135 7.12 11.87 -7.47
C ASP A 135 6.63 10.61 -6.76
N LEU A 136 5.62 10.70 -5.88
CA LEU A 136 4.99 9.52 -5.30
C LEU A 136 4.47 8.54 -6.37
N VAL A 137 3.82 9.06 -7.41
CA VAL A 137 3.32 8.22 -8.53
C VAL A 137 4.45 7.57 -9.30
N LYS A 138 5.52 8.32 -9.61
CA LYS A 138 6.69 7.78 -10.32
C LYS A 138 7.41 6.70 -9.51
N ILE A 139 7.55 6.92 -8.21
CA ILE A 139 8.12 5.92 -7.27
C ILE A 139 7.25 4.66 -7.26
N ALA A 140 5.95 4.81 -7.08
CA ALA A 140 5.03 3.68 -7.06
C ALA A 140 4.96 2.90 -8.38
N ARG A 141 5.23 3.56 -9.52
CA ARG A 141 5.33 2.92 -10.85
C ARG A 141 6.70 2.30 -11.13
N GLY A 142 7.66 2.42 -10.23
CA GLY A 142 9.04 1.99 -10.49
C GLY A 142 9.76 2.84 -11.54
N GLU A 143 9.24 4.01 -11.88
CA GLU A 143 9.86 4.95 -12.85
C GLU A 143 10.96 5.79 -12.20
N LYS A 144 10.99 5.87 -10.89
CA LYS A 144 11.98 6.60 -10.08
C LYS A 144 12.51 5.69 -8.98
N ASP A 145 13.82 5.41 -9.03
CA ASP A 145 14.56 4.84 -7.90
C ASP A 145 14.84 5.97 -6.90
N ALA A 146 14.22 5.89 -5.72
CA ALA A 146 14.19 6.97 -4.75
C ALA A 146 14.91 6.58 -3.45
N THR A 147 15.67 7.50 -2.91
CA THR A 147 16.21 7.41 -1.56
C THR A 147 15.09 7.48 -0.52
N ARG A 148 15.37 7.08 0.72
CA ARG A 148 14.41 7.17 1.84
C ARG A 148 13.86 8.58 2.01
N LEU A 149 14.71 9.59 1.92
CA LEU A 149 14.34 10.99 2.03
C LEU A 149 13.42 11.44 0.88
N GLU A 150 13.70 11.00 -0.35
CA GLU A 150 12.84 11.30 -1.49
C GLU A 150 11.46 10.63 -1.38
N VAL A 151 11.38 9.42 -0.81
CA VAL A 151 10.11 8.76 -0.51
C VAL A 151 9.32 9.57 0.52
N ALA A 152 9.96 9.95 1.65
CA ALA A 152 9.31 10.75 2.68
C ALA A 152 8.83 12.11 2.13
N HIS A 153 9.65 12.76 1.31
CA HIS A 153 9.28 14.01 0.63
C HIS A 153 8.09 13.83 -0.33
N ALA A 154 8.10 12.75 -1.10
CA ALA A 154 7.03 12.45 -2.06
C ALA A 154 5.66 12.23 -1.39
N PHE A 155 5.63 11.61 -0.20
CA PHE A 155 4.42 11.57 0.62
C PHE A 155 4.10 12.95 1.22
N GLY A 156 5.09 13.64 1.77
CA GLY A 156 4.95 14.93 2.44
C GLY A 156 4.34 16.03 1.56
N GLU A 157 4.58 16.02 0.25
CA GLU A 157 3.94 16.95 -0.70
C GLU A 157 2.41 16.95 -0.62
N TRP A 158 1.80 15.90 -0.07
CA TRP A 158 0.34 15.73 0.06
C TRP A 158 -0.20 16.16 1.42
N CYS A 159 0.48 17.03 2.14
CA CYS A 159 0.05 17.55 3.45
C CYS A 159 -0.76 18.86 3.38
N HIS A 160 -1.11 19.35 2.20
CA HIS A 160 -1.76 20.63 2.02
C HIS A 160 -3.29 20.53 1.91
N SER A 161 -3.99 21.45 2.56
CA SER A 161 -5.43 21.66 2.40
C SER A 161 -5.73 23.16 2.32
N GLY A 162 -6.52 23.57 1.32
CA GLY A 162 -6.78 24.99 1.09
C GLY A 162 -5.53 25.82 0.76
N GLY A 163 -4.48 25.20 0.23
CA GLY A 163 -3.21 25.83 -0.13
C GLY A 163 -2.25 26.06 1.05
N GLN A 164 -2.56 25.50 2.22
CA GLN A 164 -1.72 25.58 3.42
C GLN A 164 -1.37 24.20 3.92
N ALA A 165 -0.13 24.01 4.40
CA ALA A 165 0.29 22.81 5.06
C ALA A 165 -0.50 22.60 6.37
N GLN A 166 -0.94 21.38 6.61
CA GLN A 166 -1.69 20.98 7.80
C GLN A 166 -0.86 19.99 8.60
N ALA A 167 -0.56 20.32 9.85
CA ALA A 167 0.30 19.49 10.71
C ALA A 167 -0.20 18.04 10.82
N GLY A 168 -1.50 17.84 11.07
CA GLY A 168 -2.07 16.49 11.13
C GLY A 168 -1.97 15.70 9.83
N LEU A 169 -2.06 16.36 8.65
CA LEU A 169 -1.81 15.70 7.37
C LEU A 169 -0.33 15.38 7.17
N ALA A 170 0.57 16.26 7.63
CA ALA A 170 1.99 16.03 7.55
C ALA A 170 2.40 14.81 8.39
N ASP A 171 1.94 14.72 9.64
CA ASP A 171 2.18 13.56 10.51
C ASP A 171 1.70 12.25 9.86
N ARG A 172 0.49 12.27 9.30
CA ARG A 172 -0.07 11.11 8.58
C ARG A 172 0.78 10.70 7.36
N ARG A 173 1.23 11.66 6.55
CA ARG A 173 2.12 11.40 5.40
C ARG A 173 3.43 10.76 5.81
N LEU A 174 3.97 11.16 6.95
CA LEU A 174 5.23 10.61 7.46
C LEU A 174 5.06 9.18 7.99
N GLN A 175 3.96 8.89 8.65
CA GLN A 175 3.64 7.53 9.08
C GLN A 175 3.46 6.61 7.86
N GLU A 176 2.77 7.07 6.81
CA GLU A 176 2.65 6.34 5.56
C GLU A 176 3.99 6.13 4.87
N ALA A 177 4.86 7.13 4.84
CA ALA A 177 6.22 6.99 4.30
C ALA A 177 7.06 5.98 5.09
N ALA A 178 6.93 5.96 6.42
CA ALA A 178 7.60 4.98 7.27
C ALA A 178 7.13 3.55 6.99
N ILE A 179 5.82 3.33 6.86
CA ILE A 179 5.25 2.03 6.44
C ILE A 179 5.77 1.63 5.05
N TYR A 180 5.82 2.57 4.10
CA TYR A 180 6.33 2.33 2.76
C TYR A 180 7.77 1.85 2.74
N LEU A 181 8.59 2.40 3.63
CA LEU A 181 10.01 2.08 3.76
C LEU A 181 10.26 0.82 4.60
N ASP A 182 9.21 0.19 5.13
CA ASP A 182 9.26 -0.99 6.00
C ASP A 182 10.15 -0.78 7.24
N ASP A 183 10.07 0.43 7.81
CA ASP A 183 10.88 0.86 8.93
C ASP A 183 10.14 0.75 10.27
N ASP A 184 10.88 0.40 11.31
CA ASP A 184 10.44 0.64 12.68
C ASP A 184 10.29 2.17 12.87
N THR A 185 9.05 2.62 12.94
CA THR A 185 8.62 4.01 12.87
C THR A 185 9.34 4.94 13.86
N ARG A 186 9.86 4.40 14.95
CA ARG A 186 10.49 5.17 16.03
C ARG A 186 11.89 5.70 15.71
N ALA A 187 12.63 5.10 14.78
CA ALA A 187 13.96 5.57 14.38
C ALA A 187 13.91 6.70 13.34
N ALA A 188 12.73 6.91 12.74
CA ALA A 188 12.52 7.88 11.67
C ALA A 188 11.91 9.22 12.16
N GLU A 189 11.37 9.26 13.38
CA GLU A 189 10.66 10.43 13.91
C GLU A 189 11.50 11.72 13.89
N ASP A 190 12.79 11.65 14.24
CA ASP A 190 13.67 12.82 14.26
C ASP A 190 14.04 13.31 12.86
N GLU A 191 14.26 12.40 11.91
CA GLU A 191 14.54 12.72 10.50
C GLU A 191 13.31 13.33 9.80
N PHE A 192 12.15 12.81 10.10
CA PHE A 192 10.89 13.26 9.53
C PHE A 192 10.38 14.56 10.15
N ALA A 193 10.55 14.78 11.45
CA ALA A 193 10.24 16.05 12.10
C ALA A 193 11.00 17.22 11.47
N TYR A 194 12.24 17.00 11.08
CA TYR A 194 13.06 17.98 10.35
C TYR A 194 12.47 18.29 8.96
N LEU A 195 11.96 17.29 8.26
CA LEU A 195 11.28 17.43 6.95
C LEU A 195 10.03 18.32 7.05
N ILE A 196 9.19 18.11 8.07
CA ILE A 196 7.95 18.88 8.28
C ILE A 196 8.27 20.35 8.49
N ILE A 197 9.19 20.65 9.40
CA ILE A 197 9.57 22.03 9.74
C ILE A 197 10.03 22.79 8.50
N ASN A 198 10.72 22.13 7.61
CA ASN A 198 11.24 22.76 6.41
C ASN A 198 10.21 22.83 5.29
N MET A 199 9.32 21.86 5.14
CA MET A 199 8.18 21.95 4.22
C MET A 199 7.25 23.11 4.56
N GLU A 200 7.03 23.38 5.85
CA GLU A 200 6.28 24.54 6.33
C GLU A 200 6.98 25.87 6.04
N SER A 201 8.31 25.90 6.10
CA SER A 201 9.11 27.10 5.86
C SER A 201 9.36 27.41 4.40
N GLY A 202 9.04 26.49 3.47
CA GLY A 202 9.32 26.65 2.05
C GLY A 202 10.82 26.64 1.70
N ALA A 203 11.66 26.21 2.63
CA ALA A 203 13.10 26.09 2.40
C ALA A 203 13.40 24.91 1.48
N SER A 204 14.19 25.15 0.43
CA SER A 204 14.72 24.09 -0.40
C SER A 204 15.77 23.31 0.37
N TYR A 205 15.72 21.96 0.27
CA TYR A 205 16.67 21.09 0.95
C TYR A 205 17.93 20.94 0.11
N GLU A 206 19.07 21.32 0.68
CA GLU A 206 20.32 20.63 0.47
C GLU A 206 20.55 19.77 1.72
N THR A 207 20.43 18.47 1.60
CA THR A 207 20.69 17.54 2.70
C THR A 207 22.11 17.05 2.63
N ASP A 208 22.94 17.55 3.52
CA ASP A 208 24.16 16.87 3.94
C ASP A 208 23.80 15.84 5.03
N PHE A 209 23.22 14.71 4.64
CA PHE A 209 23.25 13.51 5.48
C PHE A 209 24.38 12.61 4.97
N ALA A 210 25.53 12.74 5.63
CA ALA A 210 26.66 11.83 5.47
C ALA A 210 26.42 10.52 6.21
#